data_ea6ec7ba4e7bd1d95775a9be254cffb0
#
_entry.id   ea6ec7ba4e7bd1d95775a9be254cffb0
#
_cell.length_a   1.000
_cell.length_b   1.000
_cell.length_c   1.000
_cell.angle_alpha   90.00
_cell.angle_beta   90.00
_cell.angle_gamma   90.00
#
_symmetry.space_group_name_H-M   'P 1'
#
loop_
_entity.id
_entity.type
_entity.pdbx_description
1 polymer ?
#
loop_
_entity_poly.entity_id
_entity_poly.type
_entity_poly.pdbx_seq_one_letter_code
_entity_poly.pdbx_strand_id
1 'polypeptide(L)'
;LWCWGLNNSGQLGLGNTTNQNSPVQVGTATTWASVTAGDNHTCATRTNGTLWCWGLDSYGQLGLGADLSNRTIPVQVGAATDWLSATGGLAHTCGRRAGKSVWCWGRDNSGQLGLGDNNDRNVPTQITGFQAQRVTTGSQAQHTLAVV
;
A
#
# COMPACT_ATOMS: atom_id res chain seq x y z
N LEU A 1 -6.10 -15.03 -1.09
CA LEU A 1 -6.61 -13.71 -1.41
C LEU A 1 -7.47 -13.80 -2.67
N TRP A 2 -8.59 -13.08 -2.69
CA TRP A 2 -9.53 -13.01 -3.81
C TRP A 2 -9.83 -11.54 -4.10
N CYS A 3 -9.88 -11.14 -5.37
CA CYS A 3 -10.15 -9.78 -5.82
C CYS A 3 -11.14 -9.77 -6.98
N TRP A 4 -11.91 -8.68 -7.10
CA TRP A 4 -12.83 -8.43 -8.21
C TRP A 4 -13.12 -6.92 -8.33
N GLY A 5 -13.73 -6.49 -9.43
CA GLY A 5 -14.06 -5.11 -9.74
C GLY A 5 -13.15 -4.52 -10.82
N LEU A 6 -12.85 -3.22 -10.72
CA LEU A 6 -12.02 -2.47 -11.65
C LEU A 6 -10.55 -2.94 -11.61
N ASN A 7 -9.92 -3.06 -12.79
CA ASN A 7 -8.56 -3.56 -12.93
C ASN A 7 -7.71 -2.82 -13.98
N ASN A 8 -8.10 -1.64 -14.40
CA ASN A 8 -7.42 -0.89 -15.47
C ASN A 8 -5.94 -0.52 -15.16
N SER A 9 -5.55 -0.55 -13.89
CA SER A 9 -4.16 -0.34 -13.42
C SER A 9 -3.49 -1.62 -12.91
N GLY A 10 -4.15 -2.79 -13.00
CA GLY A 10 -3.65 -4.05 -12.44
C GLY A 10 -3.91 -4.21 -10.94
N GLN A 11 -4.79 -3.39 -10.34
CA GLN A 11 -5.05 -3.36 -8.90
C GLN A 11 -5.66 -4.65 -8.33
N LEU A 12 -6.15 -5.56 -9.18
CA LEU A 12 -6.59 -6.89 -8.75
C LEU A 12 -5.45 -7.91 -8.60
N GLY A 13 -4.25 -7.63 -9.16
CA GLY A 13 -3.08 -8.49 -9.00
C GLY A 13 -3.12 -9.81 -9.79
N LEU A 14 -3.88 -9.86 -10.89
CA LEU A 14 -4.17 -11.09 -11.66
C LEU A 14 -3.24 -11.31 -12.87
N GLY A 15 -2.20 -10.47 -13.03
CA GLY A 15 -1.29 -10.52 -14.17
C GLY A 15 -1.82 -9.86 -15.44
N ASN A 16 -2.95 -9.16 -15.37
CA ASN A 16 -3.60 -8.47 -16.48
C ASN A 16 -4.30 -7.18 -15.98
N THR A 17 -4.98 -6.47 -16.89
CA THR A 17 -5.73 -5.25 -16.58
C THR A 17 -7.23 -5.39 -16.90
N THR A 18 -7.75 -6.62 -16.98
CA THR A 18 -9.16 -6.89 -17.27
C THR A 18 -9.98 -6.85 -15.99
N ASN A 19 -11.10 -6.09 -16.02
CA ASN A 19 -12.04 -6.04 -14.91
C ASN A 19 -12.65 -7.42 -14.64
N GLN A 20 -12.94 -7.72 -13.39
CA GLN A 20 -13.58 -8.97 -12.97
C GLN A 20 -14.93 -8.68 -12.32
N ASN A 21 -15.98 -9.32 -12.79
CA ASN A 21 -17.35 -9.21 -12.25
C ASN A 21 -17.70 -10.30 -11.21
N SER A 22 -16.75 -11.16 -10.89
CA SER A 22 -16.84 -12.21 -9.88
C SER A 22 -15.49 -12.37 -9.16
N PRO A 23 -15.47 -12.92 -7.94
CA PRO A 23 -14.21 -13.14 -7.20
C PRO A 23 -13.24 -14.05 -7.98
N VAL A 24 -12.00 -13.58 -8.16
CA VAL A 24 -10.90 -14.34 -8.77
C VAL A 24 -9.74 -14.44 -7.78
N GLN A 25 -9.13 -15.61 -7.67
CA GLN A 25 -8.01 -15.85 -6.77
C GLN A 25 -6.73 -15.18 -7.27
N VAL A 26 -6.03 -14.48 -6.36
CA VAL A 26 -4.74 -13.83 -6.63
C VAL A 26 -3.62 -14.80 -6.34
N GLY A 27 -3.04 -15.36 -7.41
CA GLY A 27 -1.95 -16.33 -7.29
C GLY A 27 -2.32 -17.56 -6.42
N THR A 28 -1.31 -18.25 -5.92
CA THR A 28 -1.47 -19.47 -5.11
C THR A 28 -1.10 -19.31 -3.64
N ALA A 29 -0.64 -18.13 -3.23
CA ALA A 29 -0.20 -17.90 -1.85
C ALA A 29 -1.37 -17.97 -0.85
N THR A 30 -1.18 -18.72 0.23
CA THR A 30 -2.17 -18.92 1.31
C THR A 30 -1.82 -18.16 2.59
N THR A 31 -0.72 -17.40 2.60
CA THR A 31 -0.15 -16.74 3.79
C THR A 31 -0.54 -15.26 3.91
N TRP A 32 -1.55 -14.79 3.19
CA TRP A 32 -2.05 -13.44 3.32
C TRP A 32 -2.70 -13.22 4.69
N ALA A 33 -2.27 -12.17 5.40
CA ALA A 33 -2.74 -11.82 6.74
C ALA A 33 -3.72 -10.65 6.74
N SER A 34 -3.47 -9.62 5.92
CA SER A 34 -4.35 -8.47 5.75
C SER A 34 -4.27 -7.93 4.33
N VAL A 35 -5.29 -7.20 3.91
CA VAL A 35 -5.33 -6.51 2.62
C VAL A 35 -5.98 -5.15 2.79
N THR A 36 -5.53 -4.18 2.02
CA THR A 36 -6.12 -2.85 1.91
C THR A 36 -6.17 -2.42 0.45
N ALA A 37 -7.26 -1.75 0.07
CA ALA A 37 -7.39 -1.11 -1.22
C ALA A 37 -7.22 0.40 -1.07
N GLY A 38 -6.35 0.99 -1.91
CA GLY A 38 -6.41 2.40 -2.24
C GLY A 38 -7.40 2.63 -3.39
N ASP A 39 -7.31 3.79 -4.06
CA ASP A 39 -8.17 4.07 -5.22
C ASP A 39 -7.84 3.14 -6.40
N ASN A 40 -6.58 3.07 -6.81
CA ASN A 40 -6.13 2.26 -7.94
C ASN A 40 -4.91 1.38 -7.59
N HIS A 41 -4.67 1.10 -6.31
CA HIS A 41 -3.62 0.20 -5.87
C HIS A 41 -4.08 -0.64 -4.69
N THR A 42 -3.39 -1.73 -4.45
CA THR A 42 -3.68 -2.68 -3.38
C THR A 42 -2.39 -3.01 -2.65
N CYS A 43 -2.43 -3.08 -1.34
CA CYS A 43 -1.34 -3.59 -0.52
C CYS A 43 -1.85 -4.69 0.42
N ALA A 44 -0.99 -5.65 0.73
CA ALA A 44 -1.31 -6.76 1.64
C ALA A 44 -0.09 -7.18 2.44
N THR A 45 -0.29 -7.57 3.68
CA THR A 45 0.75 -8.22 4.49
C THR A 45 0.60 -9.73 4.45
N ARG A 46 1.71 -10.44 4.63
CA ARG A 46 1.72 -11.89 4.86
C ARG A 46 2.00 -12.22 6.33
N THR A 47 1.69 -13.43 6.73
CA THR A 47 1.90 -13.93 8.10
C THR A 47 3.37 -13.92 8.55
N ASN A 48 4.31 -13.88 7.60
CA ASN A 48 5.74 -13.70 7.88
C ASN A 48 6.18 -12.24 8.01
N GLY A 49 5.24 -11.29 8.08
CA GLY A 49 5.50 -9.86 8.25
C GLY A 49 5.99 -9.12 7.00
N THR A 50 6.01 -9.75 5.82
CA THR A 50 6.35 -9.06 4.56
C THR A 50 5.17 -8.27 4.04
N LEU A 51 5.44 -7.11 3.39
CA LEU A 51 4.44 -6.26 2.73
C LEU A 51 4.56 -6.43 1.21
N TRP A 52 3.44 -6.45 0.53
CA TRP A 52 3.31 -6.61 -0.93
C TRP A 52 2.32 -5.57 -1.45
N CYS A 53 2.68 -4.87 -2.54
CA CYS A 53 1.80 -3.89 -3.17
C CYS A 53 1.74 -4.11 -4.70
N TRP A 54 0.63 -3.69 -5.32
CA TRP A 54 0.40 -3.78 -6.76
C TRP A 54 -0.69 -2.79 -7.21
N GLY A 55 -0.84 -2.60 -8.53
CA GLY A 55 -1.72 -1.61 -9.13
C GLY A 55 -0.95 -0.39 -9.64
N LEU A 56 -1.55 0.80 -9.56
CA LEU A 56 -1.01 2.07 -10.00
C LEU A 56 0.18 2.51 -9.14
N ASP A 57 1.26 3.03 -9.80
CA ASP A 57 2.46 3.54 -9.11
C ASP A 57 2.91 4.94 -9.55
N SER A 58 2.07 5.71 -10.19
CA SER A 58 2.44 7.03 -10.78
C SER A 58 3.07 8.03 -9.80
N TYR A 59 2.87 7.84 -8.50
CA TYR A 59 3.40 8.68 -7.42
C TYR A 59 4.28 7.89 -6.43
N GLY A 60 4.66 6.66 -6.77
CA GLY A 60 5.42 5.80 -5.87
C GLY A 60 4.57 5.16 -4.74
N GLN A 61 3.23 5.12 -4.89
CA GLN A 61 2.33 4.57 -3.86
C GLN A 61 2.50 3.07 -3.59
N LEU A 62 3.19 2.35 -4.47
CA LEU A 62 3.55 0.95 -4.22
C LEU A 62 4.81 0.82 -3.34
N GLY A 63 5.65 1.86 -3.24
CA GLY A 63 6.85 1.86 -2.41
C GLY A 63 8.00 1.01 -2.97
N LEU A 64 8.07 0.82 -4.28
CA LEU A 64 8.99 -0.10 -4.96
C LEU A 64 10.28 0.56 -5.46
N GLY A 65 10.45 1.88 -5.24
CA GLY A 65 11.64 2.63 -5.65
C GLY A 65 11.42 3.46 -6.91
N ALA A 66 12.48 3.69 -7.68
CA ALA A 66 12.47 4.66 -8.79
C ALA A 66 11.68 4.23 -10.04
N ASP A 67 11.37 2.95 -10.17
CA ASP A 67 10.52 2.46 -11.27
C ASP A 67 9.05 2.60 -10.88
N LEU A 68 8.41 3.66 -11.37
CA LEU A 68 7.01 4.01 -11.11
C LEU A 68 6.02 3.31 -12.06
N SER A 69 6.42 2.20 -12.68
CA SER A 69 5.54 1.41 -13.54
C SER A 69 4.50 0.66 -12.71
N ASN A 70 3.27 0.59 -13.23
CA ASN A 70 2.21 -0.20 -12.61
C ASN A 70 2.61 -1.68 -12.46
N ARG A 71 2.11 -2.33 -11.41
CA ARG A 71 2.31 -3.76 -11.19
C ARG A 71 0.98 -4.50 -11.29
N THR A 72 0.91 -5.45 -12.21
CA THR A 72 -0.30 -6.28 -12.40
C THR A 72 -0.32 -7.53 -11.53
N ILE A 73 0.77 -7.80 -10.80
CA ILE A 73 0.90 -8.89 -9.82
C ILE A 73 1.47 -8.34 -8.51
N PRO A 74 1.23 -9.00 -7.37
CA PRO A 74 1.84 -8.60 -6.10
C PRO A 74 3.37 -8.57 -6.15
N VAL A 75 3.98 -7.45 -5.75
CA VAL A 75 5.44 -7.27 -5.64
C VAL A 75 5.79 -6.92 -4.19
N GLN A 76 6.84 -7.55 -3.64
CA GLN A 76 7.27 -7.30 -2.27
C GLN A 76 7.89 -5.91 -2.12
N VAL A 77 7.48 -5.19 -1.08
CA VAL A 77 7.98 -3.86 -0.73
C VAL A 77 9.18 -4.00 0.20
N GLY A 78 10.37 -3.77 -0.35
CA GLY A 78 11.62 -3.87 0.40
C GLY A 78 11.86 -5.24 1.04
N ALA A 79 12.75 -5.31 2.01
CA ALA A 79 13.16 -6.55 2.69
C ALA A 79 12.63 -6.69 4.13
N ALA A 80 11.84 -5.72 4.61
CA ALA A 80 11.34 -5.75 6.00
C ALA A 80 10.33 -6.88 6.21
N THR A 81 10.42 -7.53 7.38
CA THR A 81 9.59 -8.68 7.77
C THR A 81 8.82 -8.44 9.07
N ASP A 82 8.57 -7.19 9.42
CA ASP A 82 7.91 -6.77 10.66
C ASP A 82 6.71 -5.85 10.42
N TRP A 83 6.16 -5.84 9.20
CA TRP A 83 4.93 -5.13 8.88
C TRP A 83 3.74 -5.77 9.58
N LEU A 84 2.96 -4.95 10.30
CA LEU A 84 1.74 -5.36 11.03
C LEU A 84 0.48 -5.02 10.25
N SER A 85 0.49 -3.89 9.53
CA SER A 85 -0.64 -3.45 8.71
C SER A 85 -0.20 -2.44 7.67
N ALA A 86 -1.01 -2.27 6.63
CA ALA A 86 -0.95 -1.15 5.69
C ALA A 86 -2.35 -0.60 5.44
N THR A 87 -2.43 0.63 4.94
CA THR A 87 -3.66 1.30 4.54
C THR A 87 -3.41 2.15 3.30
N GLY A 88 -4.29 2.04 2.30
CA GLY A 88 -4.20 2.79 1.04
C GLY A 88 -5.12 3.99 1.00
N GLY A 89 -4.60 5.15 0.61
CA GLY A 89 -5.37 6.35 0.28
C GLY A 89 -5.59 6.48 -1.22
N LEU A 90 -5.91 7.69 -1.69
CA LEU A 90 -6.10 7.99 -3.12
C LEU A 90 -4.84 7.61 -3.93
N ALA A 91 -3.68 8.13 -3.53
CA ALA A 91 -2.40 7.90 -4.21
C ALA A 91 -1.23 7.82 -3.21
N HIS A 92 -1.49 7.45 -1.96
CA HIS A 92 -0.47 7.24 -0.95
C HIS A 92 -0.78 5.97 -0.14
N THR A 93 0.21 5.48 0.53
CA THR A 93 0.12 4.31 1.40
C THR A 93 0.80 4.62 2.72
N CYS A 94 0.20 4.22 3.82
CA CYS A 94 0.84 4.20 5.12
C CYS A 94 0.83 2.80 5.70
N GLY A 95 1.84 2.48 6.48
CA GLY A 95 1.94 1.19 7.14
C GLY A 95 2.50 1.32 8.55
N ARG A 96 2.21 0.32 9.37
CA ARG A 96 2.73 0.21 10.73
C ARG A 96 3.63 -1.01 10.83
N ARG A 97 4.80 -0.82 11.44
CA ARG A 97 5.75 -1.89 11.75
C ARG A 97 5.80 -2.18 13.24
N ALA A 98 6.52 -3.21 13.62
CA ALA A 98 6.83 -3.51 15.01
C ALA A 98 7.38 -2.28 15.74
N GLY A 99 7.14 -2.18 17.08
CA GLY A 99 7.50 -0.99 17.85
C GLY A 99 6.60 0.23 17.61
N LYS A 100 5.44 0.06 16.97
CA LYS A 100 4.45 1.11 16.68
C LYS A 100 4.95 2.20 15.71
N SER A 101 6.07 2.00 15.03
CA SER A 101 6.59 2.96 14.05
C SER A 101 5.65 3.05 12.84
N VAL A 102 5.44 4.29 12.35
CA VAL A 102 4.57 4.61 11.21
C VAL A 102 5.44 5.00 10.03
N TRP A 103 5.11 4.48 8.87
CA TRP A 103 5.81 4.67 7.61
C TRP A 103 4.81 5.04 6.54
N CYS A 104 5.06 6.13 5.77
CA CYS A 104 4.18 6.55 4.69
C CYS A 104 4.98 6.78 3.40
N TRP A 105 4.33 6.60 2.24
CA TRP A 105 4.91 6.80 0.92
C TRP A 105 3.83 7.03 -0.14
N GLY A 106 4.24 7.43 -1.35
CA GLY A 106 3.36 7.85 -2.41
C GLY A 106 3.29 9.36 -2.51
N ARG A 107 2.16 9.88 -2.96
CA ARG A 107 1.91 11.31 -3.16
C ARG A 107 1.85 12.07 -1.85
N ASP A 108 2.45 13.31 -1.85
CA ASP A 108 2.50 14.18 -0.66
C ASP A 108 2.14 15.65 -0.92
N ASN A 109 1.52 15.97 -2.02
CA ASN A 109 1.20 17.36 -2.39
C ASN A 109 0.32 18.12 -1.40
N SER A 110 -0.26 17.46 -0.42
CA SER A 110 -1.11 18.02 0.65
C SER A 110 -0.61 17.67 2.05
N GLY A 111 0.62 17.15 2.19
CA GLY A 111 1.20 16.73 3.47
C GLY A 111 0.62 15.42 4.03
N GLN A 112 0.00 14.59 3.17
CA GLN A 112 -0.68 13.35 3.60
C GLN A 112 0.27 12.27 4.14
N LEU A 113 1.57 12.37 3.87
CA LEU A 113 2.59 11.46 4.42
C LEU A 113 3.03 11.85 5.84
N GLY A 114 2.81 13.11 6.27
CA GLY A 114 3.17 13.58 7.61
C GLY A 114 4.67 13.69 7.85
N LEU A 115 5.47 13.92 6.81
CA LEU A 115 6.94 13.94 6.87
C LEU A 115 7.52 15.36 7.08
N GLY A 116 6.66 16.40 7.16
CA GLY A 116 7.07 17.78 7.39
C GLY A 116 7.42 18.55 6.11
N ASP A 117 7.19 17.96 4.95
CA ASP A 117 7.32 18.61 3.64
C ASP A 117 6.15 18.15 2.72
N ASN A 118 6.21 18.48 1.43
CA ASN A 118 5.19 18.09 0.45
C ASN A 118 5.83 17.32 -0.73
N ASN A 119 6.90 16.57 -0.48
CA ASN A 119 7.59 15.81 -1.50
C ASN A 119 7.11 14.36 -1.52
N ASP A 120 6.78 13.84 -2.69
CA ASP A 120 6.42 12.44 -2.89
C ASP A 120 7.55 11.49 -2.43
N ARG A 121 7.19 10.33 -1.96
CA ARG A 121 8.12 9.26 -1.57
C ARG A 121 7.82 7.99 -2.34
N ASN A 122 8.79 7.48 -3.07
CA ASN A 122 8.66 6.23 -3.82
C ASN A 122 9.12 4.99 -3.04
N VAL A 123 9.51 5.16 -1.77
CA VAL A 123 9.84 4.07 -0.83
C VAL A 123 9.23 4.38 0.53
N PRO A 124 8.91 3.36 1.34
CA PRO A 124 8.45 3.56 2.70
C PRO A 124 9.39 4.47 3.50
N THR A 125 8.88 5.59 4.00
CA THR A 125 9.63 6.58 4.77
C THR A 125 9.03 6.71 6.16
N GLN A 126 9.86 6.60 7.20
CA GLN A 126 9.40 6.64 8.59
C GLN A 126 9.05 8.07 9.02
N ILE A 127 7.92 8.24 9.69
CA ILE A 127 7.59 9.48 10.40
C ILE A 127 8.39 9.47 11.71
N THR A 128 9.49 10.21 11.72
CA THR A 128 10.44 10.22 12.85
C THR A 128 9.81 10.79 14.13
N GLY A 129 10.01 10.12 15.25
CA GLY A 129 9.49 10.57 16.55
C GLY A 129 7.99 10.34 16.74
N PHE A 130 7.29 9.75 15.76
CA PHE A 130 5.86 9.45 15.83
C PHE A 130 5.61 7.94 15.94
N GLN A 131 4.73 7.56 16.85
CA GLN A 131 4.28 6.18 17.06
C GLN A 131 2.76 6.14 17.13
N ALA A 132 2.14 5.09 16.59
CA ALA A 132 0.69 4.94 16.66
C ALA A 132 0.28 3.49 16.90
N GLN A 133 -0.85 3.32 17.59
CA GLN A 133 -1.52 2.03 17.76
C GLN A 133 -2.22 1.61 16.48
N ARG A 134 -2.72 2.59 15.72
CA ARG A 134 -3.45 2.37 14.47
C ARG A 134 -3.21 3.51 13.50
N VAL A 135 -3.09 3.18 12.23
CA VAL A 135 -3.07 4.15 11.11
C VAL A 135 -4.14 3.73 10.12
N THR A 136 -4.86 4.69 9.58
CA THR A 136 -5.91 4.44 8.57
C THR A 136 -6.02 5.59 7.59
N THR A 137 -6.42 5.24 6.37
CA THR A 137 -6.83 6.16 5.30
C THR A 137 -8.14 5.65 4.72
N GLY A 138 -8.89 6.47 4.02
CA GLY A 138 -9.96 5.98 3.13
C GLY A 138 -9.38 5.79 1.72
N SER A 139 -9.92 4.89 0.91
CA SER A 139 -9.38 4.58 -0.42
C SER A 139 -9.29 5.78 -1.37
N GLN A 140 -10.11 6.82 -1.18
CA GLN A 140 -10.05 8.09 -1.92
C GLN A 140 -9.56 9.26 -1.06
N ALA A 141 -9.08 9.00 0.16
CA ALA A 141 -8.62 10.05 1.05
C ALA A 141 -7.28 10.64 0.61
N GLN A 142 -7.16 11.96 0.79
CA GLN A 142 -5.92 12.71 0.65
C GLN A 142 -5.40 13.16 2.03
N HIS A 143 -5.71 12.40 3.07
CA HIS A 143 -5.25 12.62 4.44
C HIS A 143 -5.08 11.27 5.15
N THR A 144 -4.31 11.27 6.20
CA THR A 144 -4.02 10.10 7.03
C THR A 144 -4.48 10.36 8.46
N LEU A 145 -5.05 9.35 9.09
CA LEU A 145 -5.49 9.38 10.49
C LEU A 145 -4.69 8.36 11.31
N ALA A 146 -4.35 8.73 12.53
CA ALA A 146 -3.67 7.82 13.45
C ALA A 146 -4.24 7.92 14.86
N VAL A 147 -4.23 6.79 15.58
CA VAL A 147 -4.55 6.70 17.01
C VAL A 147 -3.27 6.33 17.74
N VAL A 148 -2.91 7.13 18.74
CA VAL A 148 -1.69 6.99 19.56
C VAL A 148 -1.97 6.17 20.82
#